data_1d31f96ec0bcd246526233622108e0ce
#
_entry.id   1d31f96ec0bcd246526233622108e0ce
#
_cell.length_a   1.000
_cell.length_b   1.000
_cell.length_c   1.000
_cell.angle_alpha   90.00
_cell.angle_beta   90.00
_cell.angle_gamma   90.00
#
_symmetry.space_group_name_H-M   'P 1'
#
loop_
_entity.id
_entity.type
_entity.pdbx_description
1 polymer ?
#
loop_
_entity_poly.entity_id
_entity_poly.type
_entity_poly.pdbx_seq_one_letter_code
_entity_poly.pdbx_strand_id
1 'polypeptide(L)'
;PDHIGLAGWFAKKFNVPLCMSRTDYLQCRLLAADTGEYVPHEAIDFYTQAGLSEKQIKNYIERFGFFGSIIHKLPDAYNRIKHGDVISIAGDEWECIEGRGHTMEHICLFSKAKNLLISGDQLLPKITSHVGVFPTEPNANPLDDWLESCKRLIKLVPEDVLVLPAHGRPFLGAHKRLKTIINHHEESLNKLEEFLATPKRSVDVFPVLFKREIDDGNFLMATGESIAHLNCLIERGLVSRNISEVIAFYE
;
A
#
# COMPACT_ATOMS: atom_id res chain seq x y z
N PRO A 1 8.01 -6.97 -3.11
CA PRO A 1 9.27 -7.70 -3.39
C PRO A 1 10.39 -6.79 -3.88
N ASP A 2 10.08 -5.79 -4.70
CA ASP A 2 11.02 -4.85 -5.31
C ASP A 2 11.74 -3.94 -4.30
N HIS A 3 11.21 -3.78 -3.09
CA HIS A 3 11.85 -3.06 -1.98
C HIS A 3 12.60 -4.01 -1.03
N ILE A 4 11.97 -5.11 -0.62
CA ILE A 4 12.49 -6.00 0.42
C ILE A 4 13.33 -7.16 -0.14
N GLY A 5 13.23 -7.45 -1.44
CA GLY A 5 13.77 -8.65 -2.07
C GLY A 5 15.24 -8.96 -1.79
N LEU A 6 16.08 -7.93 -1.71
CA LEU A 6 17.51 -8.06 -1.43
C LEU A 6 17.91 -7.73 0.02
N ALA A 7 17.00 -7.31 0.88
CA ALA A 7 17.34 -6.84 2.22
C ALA A 7 18.07 -7.93 3.05
N GLY A 8 17.58 -9.17 3.01
CA GLY A 8 18.22 -10.28 3.68
C GLY A 8 19.62 -10.61 3.14
N TRP A 9 19.79 -10.50 1.80
CA TRP A 9 21.10 -10.69 1.17
C TRP A 9 22.09 -9.60 1.59
N PHE A 10 21.67 -8.31 1.58
CA PHE A 10 22.51 -7.20 2.02
C PHE A 10 22.90 -7.34 3.48
N ALA A 11 21.96 -7.63 4.37
CA ALA A 11 22.21 -7.82 5.79
C ALA A 11 23.29 -8.91 6.04
N LYS A 12 23.15 -10.04 5.34
CA LYS A 12 24.12 -11.14 5.44
C LYS A 12 25.48 -10.80 4.83
N LYS A 13 25.50 -10.24 3.62
CA LYS A 13 26.73 -9.95 2.86
C LYS A 13 27.60 -8.92 3.56
N PHE A 14 27.00 -7.88 4.11
CA PHE A 14 27.74 -6.76 4.71
C PHE A 14 27.78 -6.85 6.24
N ASN A 15 27.18 -7.89 6.83
CA ASN A 15 27.09 -8.06 8.29
C ASN A 15 26.51 -6.82 8.98
N VAL A 16 25.41 -6.31 8.45
CA VAL A 16 24.71 -5.12 8.97
C VAL A 16 23.31 -5.48 9.45
N PRO A 17 22.80 -4.81 10.49
CA PRO A 17 21.44 -5.06 10.95
C PRO A 17 20.40 -4.56 9.92
N LEU A 18 19.26 -5.25 9.84
CA LEU A 18 18.07 -4.74 9.18
C LEU A 18 17.38 -3.75 10.12
N CYS A 19 17.13 -2.51 9.65
CA CYS A 19 16.29 -1.55 10.33
C CYS A 19 14.92 -1.50 9.60
N MET A 20 13.83 -1.68 10.34
CA MET A 20 12.49 -1.75 9.75
C MET A 20 11.42 -1.36 10.78
N SER A 21 10.25 -0.93 10.34
CA SER A 21 9.09 -0.80 11.19
C SER A 21 8.61 -2.18 11.67
N ARG A 22 7.82 -2.19 12.77
CA ARG A 22 7.40 -3.48 13.35
C ARG A 22 6.41 -4.20 12.46
N THR A 23 5.37 -3.50 12.03
CA THR A 23 4.26 -4.10 11.30
C THR A 23 4.71 -4.57 9.93
N ASP A 24 5.49 -3.78 9.19
CA ASP A 24 6.00 -4.18 7.87
C ASP A 24 6.96 -5.38 7.98
N TYR A 25 7.81 -5.43 9.04
CA TYR A 25 8.66 -6.60 9.26
C TYR A 25 7.83 -7.87 9.50
N LEU A 26 6.82 -7.80 10.38
CA LEU A 26 5.97 -8.95 10.68
C LEU A 26 5.14 -9.37 9.46
N GLN A 27 4.63 -8.42 8.69
CA GLN A 27 3.89 -8.70 7.45
C GLN A 27 4.78 -9.38 6.41
N CYS A 28 6.00 -8.90 6.20
CA CYS A 28 6.95 -9.56 5.30
C CYS A 28 7.30 -10.98 5.75
N ARG A 29 7.43 -11.21 7.07
CA ARG A 29 7.66 -12.53 7.64
C ARG A 29 6.46 -13.46 7.43
N LEU A 30 5.24 -12.95 7.60
CA LEU A 30 4.00 -13.69 7.34
C LEU A 30 3.92 -14.10 5.86
N LEU A 31 4.05 -13.16 4.94
CA LEU A 31 4.00 -13.42 3.50
C LEU A 31 5.08 -14.40 3.03
N ALA A 32 6.26 -14.36 3.66
CA ALA A 32 7.32 -15.33 3.37
C ALA A 32 7.02 -16.72 3.95
N ALA A 33 6.32 -16.78 5.08
CA ALA A 33 5.90 -18.05 5.71
C ALA A 33 4.77 -18.74 4.93
N ASP A 34 3.90 -17.98 4.27
CA ASP A 34 2.81 -18.51 3.43
C ASP A 34 3.31 -19.19 2.15
N THR A 35 4.60 -19.07 1.84
CA THR A 35 5.17 -19.68 0.63
C THR A 35 5.15 -21.21 0.73
N GLY A 36 4.39 -21.84 -0.20
CA GLY A 36 4.20 -23.29 -0.23
C GLY A 36 3.03 -23.79 0.63
N GLU A 37 2.34 -22.90 1.33
CA GLU A 37 1.15 -23.22 2.10
C GLU A 37 -0.13 -23.22 1.24
N TYR A 38 -1.20 -23.81 1.79
CA TYR A 38 -2.51 -23.77 1.17
C TYR A 38 -3.19 -22.42 1.39
N VAL A 39 -3.98 -22.01 0.39
CA VAL A 39 -4.76 -20.78 0.48
C VAL A 39 -5.78 -20.87 1.62
N PRO A 40 -5.81 -19.93 2.56
CA PRO A 40 -6.86 -19.85 3.56
C PRO A 40 -8.24 -19.64 2.92
N HIS A 41 -9.27 -20.31 3.46
CA HIS A 41 -10.62 -20.15 2.92
C HIS A 41 -11.15 -18.71 3.06
N GLU A 42 -10.75 -17.99 4.10
CA GLU A 42 -11.10 -16.59 4.29
C GLU A 42 -10.60 -15.72 3.13
N ALA A 43 -9.46 -16.06 2.54
CA ALA A 43 -8.94 -15.33 1.38
C ALA A 43 -9.75 -15.64 0.11
N ILE A 44 -10.21 -16.88 -0.05
CA ILE A 44 -11.11 -17.26 -1.14
C ILE A 44 -12.45 -16.55 -0.98
N ASP A 45 -13.02 -16.54 0.23
CA ASP A 45 -14.27 -15.85 0.57
C ASP A 45 -14.18 -14.36 0.29
N PHE A 46 -13.07 -13.72 0.68
CA PHE A 46 -12.82 -12.31 0.42
C PHE A 46 -12.92 -11.96 -1.07
N TYR A 47 -12.22 -12.70 -1.92
CA TYR A 47 -12.24 -12.44 -3.37
C TYR A 47 -13.54 -12.88 -4.03
N THR A 48 -14.21 -13.91 -3.52
CA THR A 48 -15.55 -14.30 -3.97
C THR A 48 -16.55 -13.19 -3.65
N GLN A 49 -16.54 -12.66 -2.43
CA GLN A 49 -17.40 -11.53 -2.04
C GLN A 49 -17.13 -10.28 -2.89
N ALA A 50 -15.90 -10.06 -3.29
CA ALA A 50 -15.53 -8.94 -4.19
C ALA A 50 -16.12 -9.09 -5.61
N GLY A 51 -16.58 -10.29 -5.97
CA GLY A 51 -17.18 -10.57 -7.29
C GLY A 51 -16.22 -11.16 -8.32
N LEU A 52 -15.09 -11.74 -7.89
CA LEU A 52 -14.19 -12.45 -8.80
C LEU A 52 -14.85 -13.69 -9.39
N SER A 53 -14.56 -13.96 -10.67
CA SER A 53 -14.98 -15.19 -11.35
C SER A 53 -14.19 -16.41 -10.85
N GLU A 54 -14.74 -17.62 -11.06
CA GLU A 54 -14.06 -18.87 -10.73
C GLU A 54 -12.66 -18.97 -11.35
N LYS A 55 -12.48 -18.50 -12.59
CA LYS A 55 -11.17 -18.44 -13.26
C LYS A 55 -10.19 -17.55 -12.49
N GLN A 56 -10.63 -16.40 -12.02
CA GLN A 56 -9.78 -15.45 -11.27
C GLN A 56 -9.44 -15.98 -9.89
N ILE A 57 -10.39 -16.62 -9.21
CA ILE A 57 -10.15 -17.32 -7.94
C ILE A 57 -9.10 -18.43 -8.13
N LYS A 58 -9.23 -19.24 -9.18
CA LYS A 58 -8.24 -20.28 -9.51
C LYS A 58 -6.85 -19.69 -9.74
N ASN A 59 -6.75 -18.59 -10.49
CA ASN A 59 -5.48 -17.90 -10.72
C ASN A 59 -4.86 -17.36 -9.41
N TYR A 60 -5.69 -16.90 -8.47
CA TYR A 60 -5.23 -16.48 -7.14
C TYR A 60 -4.65 -17.67 -6.37
N ILE A 61 -5.38 -18.80 -6.34
CA ILE A 61 -4.94 -20.03 -5.66
C ILE A 61 -3.59 -20.51 -6.19
N GLU A 62 -3.42 -20.53 -7.51
CA GLU A 62 -2.17 -20.96 -8.15
C GLU A 62 -0.96 -20.05 -7.84
N ARG A 63 -1.20 -18.80 -7.48
CA ARG A 63 -0.16 -17.80 -7.16
C ARG A 63 0.02 -17.52 -5.67
N PHE A 64 -0.80 -18.17 -4.83
CA PHE A 64 -0.72 -17.95 -3.38
C PHE A 64 0.68 -18.30 -2.85
N GLY A 65 1.16 -17.49 -1.92
CA GLY A 65 2.46 -17.73 -1.28
C GLY A 65 3.68 -17.48 -2.17
N PHE A 66 3.52 -16.94 -3.39
CA PHE A 66 4.64 -16.69 -4.31
C PHE A 66 5.66 -15.68 -3.76
N PHE A 67 5.25 -14.79 -2.84
CA PHE A 67 6.09 -13.71 -2.32
C PHE A 67 7.43 -14.21 -1.75
N GLY A 68 7.41 -15.22 -0.88
CA GLY A 68 8.63 -15.73 -0.25
C GLY A 68 9.60 -16.41 -1.21
N SER A 69 9.12 -16.88 -2.39
CA SER A 69 9.96 -17.50 -3.41
C SER A 69 10.83 -16.50 -4.19
N ILE A 70 10.45 -15.21 -4.18
CA ILE A 70 11.13 -14.15 -4.96
C ILE A 70 11.89 -13.14 -4.10
N ILE A 71 12.01 -13.40 -2.81
CA ILE A 71 12.82 -12.56 -1.89
C ILE A 71 13.91 -13.40 -1.21
N HIS A 72 15.00 -12.74 -0.84
CA HIS A 72 15.97 -13.36 0.06
C HIS A 72 15.41 -13.40 1.48
N LYS A 73 15.64 -14.55 2.19
CA LYS A 73 15.20 -14.71 3.57
C LYS A 73 15.67 -13.53 4.42
N LEU A 74 14.72 -12.87 5.10
CA LEU A 74 15.03 -11.80 6.04
C LEU A 74 15.77 -12.33 7.28
N PRO A 75 16.60 -11.47 7.93
CA PRO A 75 17.13 -11.79 9.24
C PRO A 75 16.02 -12.11 10.24
N ASP A 76 16.29 -13.05 11.15
CA ASP A 76 15.32 -13.42 12.20
C ASP A 76 15.21 -12.36 13.31
N ALA A 77 16.17 -11.42 13.36
CA ALA A 77 16.16 -10.24 14.23
C ALA A 77 16.33 -8.97 13.40
N TYR A 78 15.74 -7.87 13.88
CA TYR A 78 15.83 -6.56 13.24
C TYR A 78 15.89 -5.44 14.30
N ASN A 79 16.41 -4.30 13.94
CA ASN A 79 16.34 -3.08 14.73
C ASN A 79 15.06 -2.34 14.38
N ARG A 80 14.15 -2.21 15.34
CA ARG A 80 12.93 -1.45 15.11
C ARG A 80 13.23 0.04 14.96
N ILE A 81 12.68 0.65 13.90
CA ILE A 81 12.56 2.10 13.73
C ILE A 81 11.08 2.48 13.66
N LYS A 82 10.74 3.70 14.07
CA LYS A 82 9.36 4.23 14.11
C LYS A 82 9.35 5.73 13.86
N HIS A 83 8.18 6.29 13.66
CA HIS A 83 8.01 7.73 13.55
C HIS A 83 8.67 8.50 14.69
N GLY A 84 9.42 9.55 14.35
CA GLY A 84 10.13 10.42 15.28
C GLY A 84 11.49 9.89 15.74
N ASP A 85 11.86 8.65 15.42
CA ASP A 85 13.23 8.18 15.67
C ASP A 85 14.21 8.94 14.76
N VAL A 86 15.41 9.18 15.28
CA VAL A 86 16.53 9.74 14.49
C VAL A 86 17.59 8.68 14.35
N ILE A 87 17.97 8.38 13.12
CA ILE A 87 19.05 7.44 12.82
C ILE A 87 20.23 8.16 12.18
N SER A 88 21.45 7.69 12.45
CA SER A 88 22.65 8.22 11.81
C SER A 88 23.06 7.37 10.62
N ILE A 89 23.18 7.98 9.44
CA ILE A 89 23.66 7.34 8.22
C ILE A 89 24.85 8.16 7.69
N ALA A 90 26.04 7.55 7.68
CA ALA A 90 27.28 8.18 7.23
C ALA A 90 27.60 9.52 7.94
N GLY A 91 27.23 9.63 9.23
CA GLY A 91 27.44 10.83 10.04
C GLY A 91 26.36 11.89 9.95
N ASP A 92 25.37 11.72 9.06
CA ASP A 92 24.21 12.62 8.97
C ASP A 92 23.03 12.07 9.76
N GLU A 93 22.23 12.97 10.33
CA GLU A 93 20.99 12.64 11.02
C GLU A 93 19.83 12.57 10.03
N TRP A 94 19.01 11.51 10.21
CA TRP A 94 17.80 11.25 9.43
C TRP A 94 16.64 10.97 10.37
N GLU A 95 15.63 11.79 10.29
CA GLU A 95 14.38 11.60 11.01
C GLU A 95 13.49 10.58 10.28
N CYS A 96 12.96 9.60 11.02
CA CYS A 96 12.01 8.62 10.53
C CYS A 96 10.61 9.22 10.51
N ILE A 97 10.02 9.36 9.33
CA ILE A 97 8.63 9.81 9.16
C ILE A 97 7.80 8.62 8.68
N GLU A 98 6.83 8.23 9.51
CA GLU A 98 5.91 7.15 9.15
C GLU A 98 4.85 7.63 8.15
N GLY A 99 4.69 6.88 7.08
CA GLY A 99 3.57 6.89 6.16
C GLY A 99 2.74 5.62 6.29
N ARG A 100 1.49 5.64 5.85
CA ARG A 100 0.57 4.49 5.88
C ARG A 100 -0.22 4.41 4.59
N GLY A 101 -0.88 3.30 4.37
CA GLY A 101 -1.79 3.06 3.26
C GLY A 101 -1.19 2.21 2.15
N HIS A 102 0.04 2.53 1.67
CA HIS A 102 0.76 1.64 0.75
C HIS A 102 1.29 0.39 1.46
N THR A 103 1.93 0.59 2.61
CA THR A 103 2.17 -0.44 3.63
C THR A 103 1.65 0.05 4.98
N MET A 104 1.65 -0.82 5.99
CA MET A 104 1.06 -0.49 7.30
C MET A 104 1.87 0.54 8.09
N GLU A 105 3.21 0.51 8.01
CA GLU A 105 4.12 1.42 8.72
C GLU A 105 5.33 1.79 7.83
N HIS A 106 5.08 2.32 6.63
CA HIS A 106 6.14 2.76 5.72
C HIS A 106 7.02 3.84 6.36
N ILE A 107 8.34 3.70 6.32
CA ILE A 107 9.26 4.70 6.88
C ILE A 107 9.93 5.50 5.75
N CYS A 108 9.67 6.80 5.73
CA CYS A 108 10.45 7.78 4.99
C CYS A 108 11.60 8.29 5.86
N LEU A 109 12.72 8.68 5.26
CA LEU A 109 13.85 9.25 5.97
C LEU A 109 14.06 10.70 5.53
N PHE A 110 13.99 11.64 6.46
CA PHE A 110 14.20 13.07 6.21
C PHE A 110 15.47 13.58 6.88
N SER A 111 16.39 14.14 6.10
CA SER A 111 17.56 14.86 6.61
C SER A 111 17.36 16.36 6.48
N LYS A 112 17.16 17.02 7.61
CA LYS A 112 17.00 18.48 7.66
C LYS A 112 18.26 19.20 7.19
N ALA A 113 19.44 18.72 7.57
CA ALA A 113 20.71 19.33 7.21
C ALA A 113 20.97 19.31 5.69
N LYS A 114 20.50 18.26 5.00
CA LYS A 114 20.67 18.11 3.55
C LYS A 114 19.47 18.60 2.75
N ASN A 115 18.36 18.90 3.41
CA ASN A 115 17.06 19.17 2.78
C ASN A 115 16.65 18.05 1.81
N LEU A 116 16.80 16.78 2.25
CA LEU A 116 16.53 15.57 1.47
C LEU A 116 15.47 14.69 2.14
N LEU A 117 14.56 14.17 1.33
CA LEU A 117 13.56 13.18 1.73
C LEU A 117 13.72 11.90 0.91
N ILE A 118 14.13 10.79 1.54
CA ILE A 118 14.01 9.44 0.94
C ILE A 118 12.58 8.99 1.23
N SER A 119 11.73 9.03 0.22
CA SER A 119 10.29 8.83 0.39
C SER A 119 9.83 7.39 0.20
N GLY A 120 10.68 6.51 -0.33
CA GLY A 120 10.21 5.20 -0.79
C GLY A 120 9.01 5.35 -1.73
N ASP A 121 7.98 4.55 -1.51
CA ASP A 121 6.73 4.64 -2.27
C ASP A 121 5.70 5.59 -1.66
N GLN A 122 6.00 6.20 -0.51
CA GLN A 122 5.08 7.17 0.09
C GLN A 122 4.89 8.44 -0.75
N LEU A 123 5.86 8.76 -1.61
CA LEU A 123 5.74 9.92 -2.50
C LEU A 123 6.52 9.70 -3.80
N LEU A 124 5.79 9.47 -4.89
CA LEU A 124 6.32 9.23 -6.24
C LEU A 124 6.04 10.42 -7.17
N PRO A 125 6.95 10.71 -8.16
CA PRO A 125 6.85 11.92 -8.97
C PRO A 125 5.68 11.93 -9.96
N LYS A 126 5.26 10.78 -10.49
CA LYS A 126 4.27 10.69 -11.57
C LYS A 126 3.10 9.78 -11.25
N ILE A 127 3.36 8.53 -10.90
CA ILE A 127 2.35 7.55 -10.55
C ILE A 127 1.92 7.69 -9.09
N THR A 128 0.74 7.21 -8.73
CA THR A 128 0.35 6.96 -7.34
C THR A 128 0.79 5.56 -6.95
N SER A 129 1.16 5.38 -5.70
CA SER A 129 1.42 4.05 -5.16
C SER A 129 0.12 3.29 -5.01
N HIS A 130 0.20 1.98 -5.10
CA HIS A 130 -0.94 1.12 -4.84
C HIS A 130 -1.36 1.22 -3.37
N VAL A 131 -2.65 1.47 -3.13
CA VAL A 131 -3.26 1.51 -1.80
C VAL A 131 -4.42 0.52 -1.81
N GLY A 132 -4.23 -0.65 -1.22
CA GLY A 132 -5.19 -1.75 -1.36
C GLY A 132 -5.48 -2.48 -0.07
N VAL A 133 -6.68 -3.04 0.01
CA VAL A 133 -7.12 -3.96 1.06
C VAL A 133 -6.76 -5.38 0.66
N PHE A 134 -6.32 -6.16 1.63
CA PHE A 134 -5.94 -7.57 1.45
C PHE A 134 -6.80 -8.49 2.33
N PRO A 135 -6.88 -9.79 2.00
CA PRO A 135 -7.69 -10.74 2.77
C PRO A 135 -7.36 -10.82 4.26
N THR A 136 -6.13 -10.49 4.65
CA THR A 136 -5.67 -10.49 6.05
C THR A 136 -6.35 -9.43 6.91
N GLU A 137 -6.85 -8.34 6.32
CA GLU A 137 -7.54 -7.26 7.02
C GLU A 137 -8.65 -6.67 6.13
N PRO A 138 -9.75 -7.41 5.89
CA PRO A 138 -10.74 -7.08 4.85
C PRO A 138 -11.52 -5.78 5.07
N ASN A 139 -11.54 -5.29 6.30
CA ASN A 139 -12.24 -4.05 6.68
C ASN A 139 -11.29 -2.87 6.91
N ALA A 140 -10.00 -3.01 6.58
CA ALA A 140 -9.05 -1.91 6.69
C ALA A 140 -9.44 -0.72 5.82
N ASN A 141 -9.07 0.49 6.25
CA ASN A 141 -9.22 1.73 5.47
C ASN A 141 -7.84 2.34 5.13
N PRO A 142 -7.03 1.66 4.30
CA PRO A 142 -5.70 2.15 3.96
C PRO A 142 -5.72 3.43 3.14
N LEU A 143 -6.84 3.76 2.49
CA LEU A 143 -6.94 5.00 1.71
C LEU A 143 -7.00 6.23 2.61
N ASP A 144 -7.73 6.19 3.72
CA ASP A 144 -7.75 7.29 4.68
C ASP A 144 -6.39 7.43 5.38
N ASP A 145 -5.78 6.33 5.79
CA ASP A 145 -4.40 6.29 6.29
C ASP A 145 -3.41 6.93 5.32
N TRP A 146 -3.56 6.68 4.01
CA TRP A 146 -2.76 7.27 2.95
C TRP A 146 -2.95 8.78 2.84
N LEU A 147 -4.19 9.23 2.83
CA LEU A 147 -4.54 10.65 2.75
C LEU A 147 -4.02 11.42 3.96
N GLU A 148 -4.17 10.88 5.17
CA GLU A 148 -3.62 11.48 6.39
C GLU A 148 -2.09 11.49 6.38
N SER A 149 -1.45 10.46 5.86
CA SER A 149 0.01 10.41 5.70
C SER A 149 0.51 11.46 4.71
N CYS A 150 -0.20 11.68 3.61
CA CYS A 150 0.11 12.77 2.66
C CYS A 150 -0.02 14.15 3.32
N LYS A 151 -1.09 14.40 4.08
CA LYS A 151 -1.30 15.63 4.85
C LYS A 151 -0.21 15.84 5.91
N ARG A 152 0.23 14.76 6.58
CA ARG A 152 1.32 14.77 7.57
C ARG A 152 2.64 15.16 6.93
N LEU A 153 3.00 14.57 5.80
CA LEU A 153 4.23 14.92 5.08
C LEU A 153 4.26 16.40 4.68
N ILE A 154 3.15 16.98 4.22
CA ILE A 154 3.07 18.42 3.93
C ILE A 154 3.43 19.29 5.14
N LYS A 155 3.10 18.83 6.36
CA LYS A 155 3.39 19.57 7.60
C LYS A 155 4.83 19.39 8.09
N LEU A 156 5.44 18.24 7.81
CA LEU A 156 6.73 17.84 8.40
C LEU A 156 7.94 18.18 7.54
N VAL A 157 7.79 18.20 6.21
CA VAL A 157 8.92 18.47 5.31
C VAL A 157 8.79 19.84 4.65
N PRO A 158 9.90 20.54 4.34
CA PRO A 158 9.87 21.82 3.63
C PRO A 158 9.34 21.66 2.20
N GLU A 159 8.78 22.73 1.62
CA GLU A 159 8.27 22.73 0.25
C GLU A 159 9.37 22.50 -0.80
N ASP A 160 10.57 23.02 -0.53
CA ASP A 160 11.76 22.93 -1.38
C ASP A 160 12.62 21.68 -1.13
N VAL A 161 12.13 20.71 -0.33
CA VAL A 161 12.83 19.44 -0.10
C VAL A 161 13.06 18.70 -1.41
N LEU A 162 14.29 18.20 -1.62
CA LEU A 162 14.57 17.28 -2.72
C LEU A 162 14.11 15.87 -2.34
N VAL A 163 13.16 15.33 -3.12
CA VAL A 163 12.60 13.99 -2.91
C VAL A 163 13.39 12.97 -3.69
N LEU A 164 13.83 11.91 -3.00
CA LEU A 164 14.46 10.71 -3.56
C LEU A 164 13.45 9.56 -3.47
N PRO A 165 12.64 9.33 -4.53
CA PRO A 165 11.60 8.32 -4.53
C PRO A 165 12.16 6.93 -4.84
N ALA A 166 11.42 5.86 -4.51
CA ALA A 166 11.78 4.50 -4.90
C ALA A 166 11.66 4.28 -6.41
N HIS A 167 10.68 4.92 -7.05
CA HIS A 167 10.45 4.83 -8.50
C HIS A 167 10.46 6.21 -9.15
N GLY A 168 11.13 6.30 -10.30
CA GLY A 168 11.27 7.54 -11.06
C GLY A 168 12.54 8.32 -10.70
N ARG A 169 12.59 9.60 -11.11
CA ARG A 169 13.76 10.47 -10.87
C ARG A 169 13.55 11.31 -9.60
N PRO A 170 14.63 11.70 -8.92
CA PRO A 170 14.56 12.73 -7.89
C PRO A 170 13.84 13.99 -8.38
N PHE A 171 13.07 14.64 -7.50
CA PHE A 171 12.27 15.80 -7.89
C PHE A 171 12.07 16.79 -6.76
N LEU A 172 11.72 18.02 -7.12
CA LEU A 172 11.29 19.11 -6.23
C LEU A 172 9.77 19.30 -6.33
N GLY A 173 9.19 19.99 -5.35
CA GLY A 173 7.74 20.27 -5.33
C GLY A 173 6.92 19.19 -4.62
N ALA A 174 7.45 18.66 -3.54
CA ALA A 174 6.79 17.65 -2.70
C ALA A 174 5.36 18.04 -2.31
N HIS A 175 5.15 19.27 -1.81
CA HIS A 175 3.82 19.73 -1.39
C HIS A 175 2.82 19.80 -2.54
N LYS A 176 3.25 20.30 -3.71
CA LYS A 176 2.38 20.32 -4.91
C LYS A 176 1.98 18.90 -5.31
N ARG A 177 2.94 17.97 -5.30
CA ARG A 177 2.68 16.58 -5.65
C ARG A 177 1.75 15.88 -4.66
N LEU A 178 1.98 16.05 -3.36
CA LEU A 178 1.10 15.51 -2.30
C LEU A 178 -0.32 16.04 -2.40
N LYS A 179 -0.50 17.35 -2.63
CA LYS A 179 -1.83 17.95 -2.89
C LYS A 179 -2.49 17.35 -4.13
N THR A 180 -1.74 17.11 -5.21
CA THR A 180 -2.26 16.47 -6.42
C THR A 180 -2.74 15.04 -6.13
N ILE A 181 -2.00 14.27 -5.32
CA ILE A 181 -2.38 12.92 -4.92
C ILE A 181 -3.67 12.95 -4.11
N ILE A 182 -3.74 13.81 -3.10
CA ILE A 182 -4.94 13.97 -2.25
C ILE A 182 -6.15 14.31 -3.12
N ASN A 183 -6.06 15.35 -3.96
CA ASN A 183 -7.15 15.77 -4.81
C ASN A 183 -7.62 14.65 -5.77
N HIS A 184 -6.67 13.91 -6.34
CA HIS A 184 -6.99 12.79 -7.24
C HIS A 184 -7.84 11.72 -6.54
N HIS A 185 -7.49 11.33 -5.31
CA HIS A 185 -8.26 10.35 -4.57
C HIS A 185 -9.63 10.90 -4.13
N GLU A 186 -9.70 12.16 -3.68
CA GLU A 186 -11.00 12.77 -3.33
C GLU A 186 -11.93 12.89 -4.56
N GLU A 187 -11.40 13.26 -5.73
CA GLU A 187 -12.17 13.26 -6.98
C GLU A 187 -12.63 11.84 -7.38
N SER A 188 -11.80 10.83 -7.15
CA SER A 188 -12.15 9.43 -7.40
C SER A 188 -13.24 8.94 -6.45
N LEU A 189 -13.16 9.29 -5.17
CA LEU A 189 -14.19 8.98 -4.18
C LEU A 189 -15.54 9.62 -4.53
N ASN A 190 -15.57 10.91 -4.92
CA ASN A 190 -16.78 11.58 -5.33
C ASN A 190 -17.45 10.91 -6.55
N LYS A 191 -16.67 10.56 -7.57
CA LYS A 191 -17.16 9.84 -8.75
C LYS A 191 -17.68 8.44 -8.42
N LEU A 192 -17.01 7.77 -7.48
CA LEU A 192 -17.41 6.44 -7.04
C LEU A 192 -18.74 6.51 -6.26
N GLU A 193 -18.91 7.47 -5.37
CA GLU A 193 -20.16 7.71 -4.64
C GLU A 193 -21.34 7.92 -5.62
N GLU A 194 -21.17 8.79 -6.63
CA GLU A 194 -22.19 9.00 -7.67
C GLU A 194 -22.51 7.70 -8.44
N PHE A 195 -21.49 6.89 -8.74
CA PHE A 195 -21.67 5.62 -9.48
C PHE A 195 -22.41 4.56 -8.66
N LEU A 196 -22.33 4.62 -7.34
CA LEU A 196 -22.95 3.71 -6.39
C LEU A 196 -24.42 4.03 -6.09
N ALA A 197 -25.05 4.96 -6.82
CA ALA A 197 -26.51 5.19 -6.76
C ALA A 197 -27.35 3.92 -7.05
N THR A 198 -26.73 2.86 -7.52
CA THR A 198 -27.30 1.52 -7.64
C THR A 198 -26.27 0.50 -7.16
N PRO A 199 -26.70 -0.61 -6.51
CA PRO A 199 -25.78 -1.59 -5.95
C PRO A 199 -24.74 -2.12 -6.94
N LYS A 200 -23.48 -2.14 -6.55
CA LYS A 200 -22.33 -2.61 -7.34
C LYS A 200 -21.44 -3.53 -6.53
N ARG A 201 -20.79 -4.48 -7.20
CA ARG A 201 -19.71 -5.30 -6.61
C ARG A 201 -18.38 -4.52 -6.67
N SER A 202 -17.39 -4.94 -5.91
CA SER A 202 -16.06 -4.31 -5.94
C SER A 202 -15.41 -4.32 -7.33
N VAL A 203 -15.64 -5.37 -8.13
CA VAL A 203 -15.11 -5.46 -9.50
C VAL A 203 -15.84 -4.58 -10.52
N ASP A 204 -17.07 -4.20 -10.24
CA ASP A 204 -17.88 -3.36 -11.15
C ASP A 204 -17.45 -1.89 -11.14
N VAL A 205 -16.65 -1.47 -10.14
CA VAL A 205 -16.19 -0.08 -10.02
C VAL A 205 -14.88 0.20 -10.76
N PHE A 206 -14.25 -0.80 -11.35
CA PHE A 206 -13.00 -0.64 -12.10
C PHE A 206 -13.03 0.49 -13.14
N PRO A 207 -14.09 0.63 -13.99
CA PRO A 207 -14.12 1.67 -15.00
C PRO A 207 -14.16 3.11 -14.43
N VAL A 208 -14.58 3.27 -13.17
CA VAL A 208 -14.60 4.57 -12.48
C VAL A 208 -13.23 4.92 -11.94
N LEU A 209 -12.51 3.92 -11.39
CA LEU A 209 -11.23 4.13 -10.71
C LEU A 209 -10.03 4.06 -11.65
N PHE A 210 -10.09 3.22 -12.68
CA PHE A 210 -8.94 2.94 -13.53
C PHE A 210 -9.16 3.38 -14.98
N LYS A 211 -8.20 4.13 -15.51
CA LYS A 211 -8.21 4.57 -16.92
C LYS A 211 -7.77 3.46 -17.89
N ARG A 212 -7.02 2.47 -17.36
CA ARG A 212 -6.52 1.32 -18.14
C ARG A 212 -7.46 0.14 -17.99
N GLU A 213 -7.48 -0.71 -18.98
CA GLU A 213 -8.14 -2.00 -18.89
C GLU A 213 -7.51 -2.87 -17.78
N ILE A 214 -8.34 -3.57 -17.02
CA ILE A 214 -7.92 -4.48 -15.98
C ILE A 214 -7.92 -5.90 -16.54
N ASP A 215 -6.72 -6.48 -16.59
CA ASP A 215 -6.46 -7.82 -17.13
C ASP A 215 -6.07 -8.84 -16.03
N ASP A 216 -5.81 -10.09 -16.43
CA ASP A 216 -5.41 -11.18 -15.52
C ASP A 216 -4.10 -10.90 -14.75
N GLY A 217 -3.30 -9.92 -15.15
CA GLY A 217 -2.04 -9.55 -14.49
C GLY A 217 -2.21 -8.57 -13.34
N ASN A 218 -3.28 -7.79 -13.34
CA ASN A 218 -3.45 -6.67 -12.41
C ASN A 218 -4.79 -6.65 -11.65
N PHE A 219 -5.71 -7.59 -11.93
CA PHE A 219 -7.05 -7.57 -11.34
C PHE A 219 -7.06 -7.71 -9.81
N LEU A 220 -6.12 -8.46 -9.20
CA LEU A 220 -6.03 -8.59 -7.74
C LEU A 220 -5.67 -7.24 -7.09
N MET A 221 -4.71 -6.53 -7.67
CA MET A 221 -4.34 -5.18 -7.20
C MET A 221 -5.50 -4.21 -7.40
N ALA A 222 -6.15 -4.24 -8.57
CA ALA A 222 -7.31 -3.40 -8.85
C ALA A 222 -8.47 -3.68 -7.87
N THR A 223 -8.72 -4.96 -7.54
CA THR A 223 -9.74 -5.35 -6.57
C THR A 223 -9.41 -4.79 -5.17
N GLY A 224 -8.17 -4.96 -4.70
CA GLY A 224 -7.74 -4.42 -3.41
C GLY A 224 -7.88 -2.90 -3.34
N GLU A 225 -7.48 -2.19 -4.39
CA GLU A 225 -7.60 -0.73 -4.47
C GLU A 225 -9.07 -0.27 -4.55
N SER A 226 -9.93 -1.01 -5.25
CA SER A 226 -11.38 -0.75 -5.27
C SER A 226 -12.00 -0.90 -3.88
N ILE A 227 -11.65 -1.96 -3.16
CA ILE A 227 -12.14 -2.19 -1.79
C ILE A 227 -11.63 -1.08 -0.85
N ALA A 228 -10.39 -0.60 -1.03
CA ALA A 228 -9.87 0.51 -0.24
C ALA A 228 -10.70 1.80 -0.41
N HIS A 229 -11.11 2.12 -1.65
CA HIS A 229 -11.99 3.26 -1.91
C HIS A 229 -13.41 3.03 -1.33
N LEU A 230 -13.97 1.83 -1.49
CA LEU A 230 -15.28 1.47 -0.94
C LEU A 230 -15.29 1.50 0.58
N ASN A 231 -14.28 0.94 1.25
CA ASN A 231 -14.16 0.99 2.70
C ASN A 231 -14.02 2.44 3.22
N CYS A 232 -13.29 3.29 2.48
CA CYS A 232 -13.19 4.71 2.80
C CYS A 232 -14.57 5.41 2.74
N LEU A 233 -15.38 5.14 1.72
CA LEU A 233 -16.75 5.69 1.63
C LEU A 233 -17.66 5.14 2.74
N ILE A 234 -17.54 3.86 3.10
CA ILE A 234 -18.29 3.26 4.22
C ILE A 234 -17.95 3.96 5.53
N GLU A 235 -16.66 4.15 5.83
CA GLU A 235 -16.24 4.80 7.08
C GLU A 235 -16.65 6.26 7.15
N ARG A 236 -16.74 6.94 5.98
CA ARG A 236 -17.31 8.28 5.87
C ARG A 236 -18.84 8.31 5.99
N GLY A 237 -19.51 7.16 6.08
CA GLY A 237 -20.98 7.04 6.17
C GLY A 237 -21.73 7.40 4.88
N LEU A 238 -21.05 7.37 3.74
CA LEU A 238 -21.61 7.74 2.43
C LEU A 238 -22.15 6.54 1.66
N VAL A 239 -21.69 5.34 1.97
CA VAL A 239 -22.04 4.09 1.29
C VAL A 239 -22.29 3.00 2.31
N SER A 240 -23.22 2.10 2.03
CA SER A 240 -23.45 0.89 2.80
C SER A 240 -22.96 -0.36 2.07
N ARG A 241 -22.66 -1.42 2.81
CA ARG A 241 -22.27 -2.73 2.28
C ARG A 241 -23.29 -3.77 2.69
N ASN A 242 -23.87 -4.43 1.71
CA ASN A 242 -24.83 -5.52 1.90
C ASN A 242 -24.31 -6.80 1.24
N ILE A 243 -24.47 -7.96 1.90
CA ILE A 243 -24.10 -9.26 1.34
C ILE A 243 -25.38 -9.96 0.91
N SER A 244 -25.46 -10.28 -0.40
CA SER A 244 -26.54 -11.10 -0.96
C SER A 244 -25.96 -12.41 -1.47
N GLU A 245 -26.44 -13.52 -0.96
CA GLU A 245 -25.87 -14.85 -1.14
C GLU A 245 -24.42 -14.87 -0.61
N VAL A 246 -23.43 -14.77 -1.51
CA VAL A 246 -22.00 -14.73 -1.16
C VAL A 246 -21.29 -13.48 -1.69
N ILE A 247 -22.00 -12.58 -2.37
CA ILE A 247 -21.45 -11.39 -3.01
C ILE A 247 -21.72 -10.13 -2.18
N ALA A 248 -20.73 -9.28 -2.00
CA ALA A 248 -20.88 -7.98 -1.39
C ALA A 248 -21.29 -6.93 -2.44
N PHE A 249 -22.36 -6.20 -2.16
CA PHE A 249 -22.84 -5.06 -2.92
C PHE A 249 -22.71 -3.79 -2.10
N TYR A 250 -22.36 -2.71 -2.76
CA TYR A 250 -22.17 -1.38 -2.19
C TYR A 250 -23.12 -0.38 -2.85
N GLU A 251 -23.80 0.43 -2.03
CA GLU A 251 -24.80 1.41 -2.44
C GLU A 251 -24.88 2.62 -1.49
#